data_f5794247d1da5024cb7c9f2eba670c70
#
_entry.id   f5794247d1da5024cb7c9f2eba670c70
#
_cell.length_a   1.000
_cell.length_b   1.000
_cell.length_c   1.000
_cell.angle_alpha   90.00
_cell.angle_beta   90.00
_cell.angle_gamma   90.00
#
_symmetry.space_group_name_H-M   'P 1'
#
loop_
_entity.id
_entity.type
_entity.pdbx_description
1 polymer ?
#
loop_
_entity_poly.entity_id
_entity_poly.type
_entity_poly.pdbx_seq_one_letter_code
_entity_poly.pdbx_strand_id
1 'polypeptide(L)'
;MAEKLQKYKTVELPGAELLLKCLEDQNVEVIFGYPGGAVLPIYDALFKNNRIKHILVRHEQAAVHAAEGYARSTGKTGVVLVTSGPGATNAVTGLTDALMDSVPIVCLTGQVPTHLVGTDAFR
;
A
#
# COMPACT_ATOMS: atom_id res chain seq x y z
N MET A 1 -1.60 -23.54 31.20
CA MET A 1 -0.93 -22.89 30.04
C MET A 1 -1.65 -23.14 28.71
N ALA A 2 -2.67 -23.96 28.65
CA ALA A 2 -3.45 -24.31 27.44
C ALA A 2 -4.69 -23.43 27.19
N GLU A 3 -5.08 -22.59 28.13
CA GLU A 3 -6.36 -21.83 28.08
C GLU A 3 -6.27 -20.45 27.40
N LYS A 4 -5.07 -20.00 27.00
CA LYS A 4 -4.87 -18.69 26.36
C LYS A 4 -4.86 -18.69 24.83
N LEU A 5 -5.02 -19.84 24.19
CA LEU A 5 -5.00 -19.98 22.72
C LEU A 5 -6.38 -19.91 22.04
N GLN A 6 -7.43 -19.67 22.81
CA GLN A 6 -8.81 -19.76 22.32
C GLN A 6 -9.46 -18.38 22.13
N LYS A 7 -8.90 -17.52 21.27
CA LYS A 7 -9.64 -16.31 20.83
C LYS A 7 -9.17 -15.66 19.53
N TYR A 8 -8.65 -16.40 18.59
CA TYR A 8 -8.54 -15.84 17.24
C TYR A 8 -9.72 -16.35 16.42
N LYS A 9 -10.74 -15.50 16.20
CA LYS A 9 -11.74 -15.77 15.17
C LYS A 9 -11.01 -15.73 13.82
N THR A 10 -10.91 -16.87 13.17
CA THR A 10 -10.49 -16.95 11.77
C THR A 10 -11.58 -16.28 10.94
N VAL A 11 -11.22 -15.24 10.20
CA VAL A 11 -12.09 -14.57 9.25
C VAL A 11 -11.56 -14.89 7.86
N GLU A 12 -12.37 -15.52 7.02
CA GLU A 12 -12.08 -15.65 5.60
C GLU A 12 -12.48 -14.35 4.90
N LEU A 13 -11.49 -13.67 4.29
CA LEU A 13 -11.67 -12.45 3.51
C LEU A 13 -10.90 -12.56 2.19
N PRO A 14 -11.39 -11.92 1.11
CA PRO A 14 -10.58 -11.70 -0.07
C PRO A 14 -9.25 -11.01 0.30
N GLY A 15 -8.15 -11.39 -0.37
CA GLY A 15 -6.82 -10.85 -0.03
C GLY A 15 -6.74 -9.31 -0.03
N ALA A 16 -7.48 -8.66 -0.93
CA ALA A 16 -7.57 -7.19 -0.97
C ALA A 16 -8.23 -6.60 0.29
N GLU A 17 -9.32 -7.20 0.76
CA GLU A 17 -10.00 -6.77 1.99
C GLU A 17 -9.15 -7.07 3.23
N LEU A 18 -8.45 -8.21 3.24
CA LEU A 18 -7.52 -8.56 4.31
C LEU A 18 -6.37 -7.54 4.39
N LEU A 19 -5.81 -7.11 3.24
CA LEU A 19 -4.79 -6.07 3.20
C LEU A 19 -5.28 -4.78 3.86
N LEU A 20 -6.48 -4.31 3.48
CA LEU A 20 -7.04 -3.10 4.08
C LEU A 20 -7.30 -3.27 5.57
N LYS A 21 -7.79 -4.43 5.98
CA LYS A 21 -7.97 -4.75 7.40
C LYS A 21 -6.66 -4.69 8.18
N CYS A 22 -5.57 -5.21 7.63
CA CYS A 22 -4.24 -5.10 8.24
C CYS A 22 -3.79 -3.64 8.37
N LEU A 23 -4.05 -2.80 7.37
CA LEU A 23 -3.72 -1.38 7.42
C LEU A 23 -4.56 -0.64 8.48
N GLU A 24 -5.85 -0.94 8.58
CA GLU A 24 -6.72 -0.42 9.63
C GLU A 24 -6.24 -0.80 11.04
N ASP A 25 -5.84 -2.05 11.23
CA ASP A 25 -5.33 -2.56 12.50
C ASP A 25 -4.01 -1.88 12.91
N GLN A 26 -3.26 -1.34 11.94
CA GLN A 26 -2.09 -0.48 12.14
C GLN A 26 -2.44 1.02 12.23
N ASN A 27 -3.72 1.37 12.30
CA ASN A 27 -4.22 2.75 12.38
C ASN A 27 -3.81 3.61 11.17
N VAL A 28 -3.75 3.01 9.98
CA VAL A 28 -3.55 3.77 8.75
C VAL A 28 -4.84 4.51 8.40
N GLU A 29 -4.77 5.82 8.29
CA GLU A 29 -5.90 6.69 8.00
C GLU A 29 -5.89 7.20 6.55
N VAL A 30 -4.71 7.24 5.93
CA VAL A 30 -4.51 7.83 4.60
C VAL A 30 -3.58 6.95 3.76
N ILE A 31 -3.95 6.75 2.51
CA ILE A 31 -3.13 6.13 1.47
C ILE A 31 -2.99 7.13 0.32
N PHE A 32 -1.75 7.36 -0.12
CA PHE A 32 -1.45 8.12 -1.33
C PHE A 32 -1.21 7.16 -2.48
N GLY A 33 -1.80 7.39 -3.65
CA GLY A 33 -1.60 6.40 -4.69
C GLY A 33 -2.14 6.78 -6.06
N TYR A 34 -1.82 5.91 -7.02
CA TYR A 34 -2.29 5.99 -8.38
C TYR A 34 -2.73 4.60 -8.87
N PRO A 35 -3.99 4.46 -9.32
CA PRO A 35 -4.54 3.17 -9.70
C PRO A 35 -3.91 2.62 -10.99
N GLY A 36 -3.92 1.29 -11.11
CA GLY A 36 -3.52 0.57 -12.31
C GLY A 36 -3.95 -0.89 -12.24
N GLY A 37 -3.83 -1.60 -13.35
CA GLY A 37 -4.42 -2.91 -13.55
C GLY A 37 -4.12 -3.94 -12.45
N ALA A 38 -2.88 -4.02 -12.00
CA ALA A 38 -2.47 -5.02 -11.02
C ALA A 38 -3.02 -4.78 -9.60
N VAL A 39 -3.53 -3.59 -9.29
CA VAL A 39 -4.06 -3.24 -7.97
C VAL A 39 -5.55 -2.92 -7.97
N LEU A 40 -6.25 -3.14 -9.08
CA LEU A 40 -7.69 -2.91 -9.16
C LEU A 40 -8.50 -3.60 -8.05
N PRO A 41 -8.23 -4.86 -7.67
CA PRO A 41 -8.96 -5.50 -6.58
C PRO A 41 -8.79 -4.76 -5.24
N ILE A 42 -7.61 -4.17 -5.00
CA ILE A 42 -7.34 -3.39 -3.78
C ILE A 42 -8.10 -2.06 -3.84
N TYR A 43 -8.12 -1.40 -5.00
CA TYR A 43 -8.88 -0.17 -5.19
C TYR A 43 -10.39 -0.39 -5.09
N ASP A 44 -10.91 -1.54 -5.58
CA ASP A 44 -12.31 -1.90 -5.42
C ASP A 44 -12.70 -2.12 -3.94
N ALA A 45 -11.82 -2.77 -3.18
CA ALA A 45 -12.01 -2.90 -1.74
C ALA A 45 -11.90 -1.54 -1.03
N LEU A 46 -10.94 -0.69 -1.43
CA LEU A 46 -10.75 0.64 -0.86
C LEU A 46 -11.94 1.56 -1.12
N PHE A 47 -12.58 1.46 -2.30
CA PHE A 47 -13.78 2.21 -2.63
C PHE A 47 -14.96 1.91 -1.69
N LYS A 48 -15.03 0.68 -1.18
CA LYS A 48 -16.06 0.24 -0.22
C LYS A 48 -15.66 0.54 1.24
N ASN A 49 -14.40 0.96 1.45
CA ASN A 49 -13.85 1.22 2.77
C ASN A 49 -14.05 2.69 3.16
N ASN A 50 -14.69 2.94 4.30
CA ASN A 50 -14.97 4.29 4.78
C ASN A 50 -13.96 4.78 5.86
N ARG A 51 -12.94 3.99 6.19
CA ARG A 51 -11.99 4.30 7.27
C ARG A 51 -10.68 4.86 6.75
N ILE A 52 -10.24 4.40 5.58
CA ILE A 52 -8.97 4.82 4.97
C ILE A 52 -9.27 5.81 3.85
N LYS A 53 -8.77 7.03 3.98
CA LYS A 53 -8.89 8.06 2.95
C LYS A 53 -7.85 7.81 1.85
N HIS A 54 -8.28 7.74 0.60
CA HIS A 54 -7.39 7.69 -0.55
C HIS A 54 -7.14 9.11 -1.10
N ILE A 55 -5.87 9.46 -1.28
CA ILE A 55 -5.44 10.68 -1.95
C ILE A 55 -4.88 10.29 -3.32
N LEU A 56 -5.65 10.62 -4.36
CA LEU A 56 -5.24 10.37 -5.74
C LEU A 56 -4.17 11.37 -6.16
N VAL A 57 -3.07 10.85 -6.67
CA VAL A 57 -2.01 11.65 -7.30
C VAL A 57 -2.07 11.51 -8.83
N ARG A 58 -1.23 12.25 -9.54
CA ARG A 58 -1.11 12.15 -11.00
C ARG A 58 0.23 11.55 -11.46
N HIS A 59 1.09 11.21 -10.52
CA HIS A 59 2.36 10.54 -10.74
C HIS A 59 2.77 9.84 -9.44
N GLU A 60 3.31 8.64 -9.52
CA GLU A 60 3.61 7.81 -8.35
C GLU A 60 4.71 8.41 -7.47
N GLN A 61 5.69 9.09 -8.07
CA GLN A 61 6.69 9.85 -7.31
C GLN A 61 6.03 10.85 -6.36
N ALA A 62 5.00 11.55 -6.84
CA ALA A 62 4.27 12.50 -5.99
C ALA A 62 3.53 11.80 -4.85
N ALA A 63 3.08 10.55 -5.02
CA ALA A 63 2.49 9.78 -3.93
C ALA A 63 3.50 9.54 -2.81
N VAL A 64 4.74 9.17 -3.16
CA VAL A 64 5.78 8.92 -2.15
C VAL A 64 6.15 10.21 -1.44
N HIS A 65 6.42 11.31 -2.15
CA HIS A 65 6.74 12.59 -1.50
C HIS A 65 5.59 13.14 -0.65
N ALA A 66 4.33 12.92 -1.06
CA ALA A 66 3.18 13.27 -0.22
C ALA A 66 3.13 12.43 1.07
N ALA A 67 3.43 11.11 0.96
CA ALA A 67 3.53 10.22 2.11
C ALA A 67 4.70 10.60 3.04
N GLU A 68 5.83 11.05 2.49
CA GLU A 68 6.94 11.60 3.28
C GLU A 68 6.51 12.85 4.04
N GLY A 69 5.88 13.81 3.35
CA GLY A 69 5.36 15.02 3.99
C GLY A 69 4.38 14.69 5.11
N TYR A 70 3.50 13.70 4.90
CA TYR A 70 2.60 13.19 5.92
C TYR A 70 3.37 12.58 7.11
N ALA A 71 4.35 11.72 6.84
CA ALA A 71 5.14 11.08 7.90
C ALA A 71 5.92 12.11 8.73
N ARG A 72 6.57 13.09 8.07
CA ARG A 72 7.31 14.17 8.74
C ARG A 72 6.42 15.07 9.59
N SER A 73 5.21 15.36 9.13
CA SER A 73 4.31 16.29 9.82
C SER A 73 3.49 15.64 10.94
N THR A 74 3.25 14.33 10.85
CA THR A 74 2.37 13.62 11.81
C THR A 74 3.11 12.66 12.74
N GLY A 75 4.33 12.27 12.39
CA GLY A 75 5.08 11.21 13.06
C GLY A 75 4.53 9.79 12.78
N LYS A 76 3.56 9.66 11.87
CA LYS A 76 2.98 8.38 11.45
C LYS A 76 3.70 7.86 10.20
N THR A 77 3.69 6.55 9.98
CA THR A 77 4.20 5.97 8.73
C THR A 77 3.34 6.38 7.53
N GLY A 78 3.98 6.89 6.48
CA GLY A 78 3.31 7.18 5.22
C GLY A 78 3.02 5.91 4.42
N VAL A 79 1.84 5.78 3.82
CA VAL A 79 1.44 4.61 3.04
C VAL A 79 1.15 4.99 1.59
N VAL A 80 1.76 4.25 0.67
CA VAL A 80 1.63 4.46 -0.77
C VAL A 80 1.10 3.19 -1.43
N LEU A 81 0.21 3.34 -2.41
CA LEU A 81 -0.32 2.25 -3.21
C LEU A 81 -0.18 2.58 -4.69
N VAL A 82 0.61 1.78 -5.40
CA VAL A 82 0.90 1.95 -6.83
C VAL A 82 0.81 0.62 -7.58
N THR A 83 0.64 0.67 -8.88
CA THR A 83 0.56 -0.53 -9.71
C THR A 83 1.94 -1.14 -10.02
N SER A 84 1.96 -2.25 -10.72
CA SER A 84 3.18 -2.91 -11.22
C SER A 84 3.91 -2.09 -12.30
N GLY A 85 5.11 -2.51 -12.66
CA GLY A 85 5.90 -1.92 -13.74
C GLY A 85 6.21 -0.45 -13.50
N PRO A 86 5.76 0.47 -14.39
CA PRO A 86 6.04 1.89 -14.24
C PRO A 86 5.47 2.49 -12.96
N GLY A 87 4.41 1.94 -12.39
CA GLY A 87 3.90 2.37 -11.09
C GLY A 87 4.94 2.19 -9.99
N ALA A 88 5.56 1.02 -9.93
CA ALA A 88 6.62 0.72 -8.98
C ALA A 88 7.90 1.52 -9.28
N THR A 89 8.34 1.56 -10.56
CA THR A 89 9.58 2.25 -10.93
C THR A 89 9.48 3.77 -10.79
N ASN A 90 8.33 4.37 -11.02
CA ASN A 90 8.09 5.80 -10.79
C ASN A 90 8.14 6.18 -9.29
N ALA A 91 7.96 5.22 -8.39
CA ALA A 91 8.06 5.47 -6.95
C ALA A 91 9.53 5.52 -6.44
N VAL A 92 10.49 5.01 -7.23
CA VAL A 92 11.88 4.79 -6.79
C VAL A 92 12.55 6.08 -6.29
N THR A 93 12.38 7.19 -6.97
CA THR A 93 12.99 8.47 -6.55
C THR A 93 12.52 8.87 -5.14
N GLY A 94 11.21 8.86 -4.89
CA GLY A 94 10.69 9.20 -3.58
C GLY A 94 11.09 8.19 -2.49
N LEU A 95 11.12 6.88 -2.81
CA LEU A 95 11.59 5.86 -1.88
C LEU A 95 13.07 6.03 -1.53
N THR A 96 13.90 6.45 -2.50
CA THR A 96 15.31 6.76 -2.27
C THR A 96 15.46 7.96 -1.33
N ASP A 97 14.68 9.01 -1.55
CA ASP A 97 14.65 10.20 -0.71
C ASP A 97 14.25 9.85 0.73
N ALA A 98 13.15 9.12 0.88
CA ALA A 98 12.68 8.63 2.19
C ALA A 98 13.74 7.78 2.91
N LEU A 99 14.47 6.92 2.17
CA LEU A 99 15.55 6.10 2.71
C LEU A 99 16.71 6.95 3.22
N MET A 100 17.14 7.93 2.42
CA MET A 100 18.27 8.80 2.77
C MET A 100 17.98 9.64 4.02
N ASP A 101 16.75 10.06 4.20
CA ASP A 101 16.31 10.89 5.32
C ASP A 101 15.69 10.07 6.47
N SER A 102 15.71 8.75 6.39
CA SER A 102 15.13 7.85 7.40
C SER A 102 13.64 8.13 7.69
N VAL A 103 12.86 8.46 6.66
CA VAL A 103 11.42 8.70 6.78
C VAL A 103 10.67 7.37 6.65
N PRO A 104 9.79 7.01 7.60
CA PRO A 104 9.08 5.74 7.56
C PRO A 104 7.98 5.74 6.49
N ILE A 105 8.17 4.94 5.45
CA ILE A 105 7.23 4.74 4.34
C ILE A 105 6.96 3.25 4.14
N VAL A 106 5.71 2.90 3.91
CA VAL A 106 5.30 1.62 3.36
C VAL A 106 4.77 1.83 1.95
N CYS A 107 5.44 1.25 0.97
CA CYS A 107 5.01 1.31 -0.42
C CYS A 107 4.49 -0.07 -0.86
N LEU A 108 3.19 -0.13 -1.13
CA LEU A 108 2.51 -1.31 -1.66
C LEU A 108 2.50 -1.22 -3.19
N THR A 109 3.17 -2.15 -3.84
CA THR A 109 3.22 -2.19 -5.30
C THR A 109 2.47 -3.41 -5.82
N GLY A 110 1.74 -3.24 -6.92
CA GLY A 110 1.21 -4.37 -7.68
C GLY A 110 2.34 -5.19 -8.29
N GLN A 111 2.03 -6.42 -8.65
CA GLN A 111 2.92 -7.31 -9.40
C GLN A 111 2.10 -8.05 -10.47
N VAL A 112 2.77 -8.53 -11.49
CA VAL A 112 2.16 -9.43 -12.48
C VAL A 112 1.74 -10.74 -11.81
N PRO A 113 0.79 -11.52 -12.37
CA PRO A 113 0.44 -12.83 -11.88
C PRO A 113 1.66 -13.72 -11.66
N THR A 114 1.66 -14.54 -10.63
CA THR A 114 2.84 -15.33 -10.20
C THR A 114 3.45 -16.19 -11.30
N HIS A 115 2.64 -16.70 -12.22
CA HIS A 115 3.13 -17.50 -13.36
C HIS A 115 3.86 -16.68 -14.44
N LEU A 116 3.76 -15.36 -14.40
CA LEU A 116 4.45 -14.43 -15.31
C LEU A 116 5.70 -13.80 -14.68
N VAL A 117 5.93 -14.01 -13.40
CA VAL A 117 7.13 -13.50 -12.74
C VAL A 117 8.37 -14.16 -13.33
N GLY A 118 9.36 -13.37 -13.74
CA GLY A 118 10.58 -13.85 -14.39
C GLY A 118 10.49 -14.00 -15.92
N THR A 119 9.36 -13.66 -16.52
CA THR A 119 9.18 -13.56 -17.98
C THR A 119 9.30 -12.12 -18.46
N ASP A 120 9.09 -11.89 -19.77
CA ASP A 120 9.02 -10.54 -20.36
C ASP A 120 7.68 -9.82 -20.08
N ALA A 121 6.94 -10.26 -19.08
CA ALA A 121 5.73 -9.58 -18.65
C ALA A 121 6.03 -8.16 -18.14
N PHE A 122 5.08 -7.27 -18.35
CA PHE A 122 5.16 -5.88 -17.90
C PHE A 122 5.27 -5.82 -16.36
N ARG A 123 6.42 -5.45 -15.85
CA ARG A 123 6.79 -5.45 -14.43
C ARG A 123 6.56 -4.10 -13.80
#